data_4aaa8feba67eb1fb04d0cca9bb70b7bf
#
_entry.id   4aaa8feba67eb1fb04d0cca9bb70b7bf
#
_cell.length_a   1.000
_cell.length_b   1.000
_cell.length_c   1.000
_cell.angle_alpha   90.00
_cell.angle_beta   90.00
_cell.angle_gamma   90.00
#
_symmetry.space_group_name_H-M   'P 1'
#
loop_
_entity.id
_entity.type
_entity.pdbx_description
1 polymer ?
#
loop_
_entity_poly.entity_id
_entity_poly.type
_entity_poly.pdbx_seq_one_letter_code
_entity_poly.pdbx_strand_id
1 'polypeptide(L)'
;MLAIILGFLCALVLIPVAYIFLASVNSDIGVARGEFLPSSFSMENYSKIWTSVGLATGLTNSVLVAGTTAIVSAAMSVATAYVLVRYQFRGRLSILRGLLALQSVPGTLMVLPVFVLFSSAASYLGIQVIGTQWGLFITYLTFALPFSTWVMVTYLRGLPKELEEAARIDGASNVGVLTRIILPLSWPGIVVSAIFAFLLGWNDVLFASVMTRPESQTAAVALQIFGASQEGGAIPLYGQMMAASLVCAAPVVILYLIFQRYLVGGLTAGGVK
;
A
#
# COMPACT_ATOMS: atom_id res chain seq x y z
N MET A 1 -3.67 -35.60 11.11
CA MET A 1 -2.43 -35.02 10.58
C MET A 1 -2.66 -33.61 10.05
N LEU A 2 -3.60 -33.36 9.14
CA LEU A 2 -3.87 -32.01 8.57
C LEU A 2 -4.24 -30.97 9.64
N ALA A 3 -5.11 -31.31 10.61
CA ALA A 3 -5.51 -30.40 11.68
C ALA A 3 -4.35 -30.01 12.63
N ILE A 4 -3.42 -30.94 12.86
CA ILE A 4 -2.23 -30.68 13.70
C ILE A 4 -1.28 -29.72 12.95
N ILE A 5 -1.05 -29.95 11.67
CA ILE A 5 -0.23 -29.06 10.83
C ILE A 5 -0.87 -27.66 10.77
N LEU A 6 -2.17 -27.59 10.54
CA LEU A 6 -2.89 -26.31 10.50
C LEU A 6 -2.82 -25.60 11.86
N GLY A 7 -3.03 -26.32 12.97
CA GLY A 7 -2.92 -25.77 14.31
C GLY A 7 -1.52 -25.25 14.61
N PHE A 8 -0.48 -25.96 14.20
CA PHE A 8 0.91 -25.52 14.34
C PHE A 8 1.20 -24.24 13.52
N LEU A 9 0.75 -24.19 12.26
CA LEU A 9 0.91 -23.01 11.42
C LEU A 9 0.15 -21.80 11.99
N CYS A 10 -1.08 -22.01 12.46
CA CYS A 10 -1.83 -20.95 13.14
C CYS A 10 -1.13 -20.45 14.39
N ALA A 11 -0.61 -21.34 15.23
CA ALA A 11 0.11 -20.95 16.43
C ALA A 11 1.39 -20.16 16.11
N LEU A 12 2.14 -20.59 15.08
CA LEU A 12 3.36 -19.90 14.62
C LEU A 12 3.09 -18.45 14.19
N VAL A 13 1.93 -18.17 13.63
CA VAL A 13 1.53 -16.82 13.22
C VAL A 13 0.91 -16.04 14.39
N LEU A 14 0.07 -16.68 15.19
CA LEU A 14 -0.70 -16.00 16.24
C LEU A 14 0.15 -15.66 17.47
N ILE A 15 1.15 -16.49 17.82
CA ILE A 15 2.00 -16.25 19.00
C ILE A 15 2.74 -14.90 18.91
N PRO A 16 3.45 -14.55 17.82
CA PRO A 16 4.08 -13.23 17.70
C PRO A 16 3.07 -12.08 17.76
N VAL A 17 1.92 -12.22 17.13
CA VAL A 17 0.87 -11.19 17.14
C VAL A 17 0.29 -11.02 18.55
N ALA A 18 0.04 -12.12 19.26
CA ALA A 18 -0.40 -12.10 20.64
C ALA A 18 0.64 -11.43 21.56
N TYR A 19 1.93 -11.71 21.34
CA TYR A 19 3.00 -11.05 22.09
C TYR A 19 3.01 -9.53 21.86
N ILE A 20 2.90 -9.07 20.62
CA ILE A 20 2.82 -7.64 20.30
C ILE A 20 1.63 -7.00 21.02
N PHE A 21 0.47 -7.66 21.04
CA PHE A 21 -0.71 -7.17 21.74
C PHE A 21 -0.47 -7.12 23.27
N LEU A 22 0.07 -8.17 23.87
CA LEU A 22 0.36 -8.20 25.31
C LEU A 22 1.40 -7.16 25.69
N ALA A 23 2.44 -7.00 24.90
CA ALA A 23 3.46 -5.98 25.09
C ALA A 23 2.90 -4.55 24.98
N SER A 24 1.92 -4.32 24.08
CA SER A 24 1.30 -3.01 23.91
C SER A 24 0.49 -2.52 25.12
N VAL A 25 0.00 -3.44 25.94
CA VAL A 25 -0.76 -3.16 27.16
C VAL A 25 0.06 -3.36 28.44
N ASN A 26 1.35 -3.67 28.31
CA ASN A 26 2.30 -3.78 29.42
C ASN A 26 3.03 -2.45 29.66
N SER A 27 3.64 -2.28 30.83
CA SER A 27 4.54 -1.17 31.08
C SER A 27 5.82 -1.29 30.25
N ASP A 28 6.41 -0.16 29.84
CA ASP A 28 7.68 -0.15 29.10
C ASP A 28 8.80 -0.90 29.85
N ILE A 29 8.82 -0.82 31.20
CA ILE A 29 9.76 -1.55 32.05
C ILE A 29 9.52 -3.05 31.98
N GLY A 30 8.27 -3.51 32.04
CA GLY A 30 7.92 -4.93 31.92
C GLY A 30 8.34 -5.51 30.58
N VAL A 31 8.07 -4.79 29.48
CA VAL A 31 8.51 -5.20 28.15
C VAL A 31 10.03 -5.23 28.04
N ALA A 32 10.73 -4.22 28.57
CA ALA A 32 12.20 -4.17 28.57
C ALA A 32 12.84 -5.31 29.38
N ARG A 33 12.16 -5.82 30.41
CA ARG A 33 12.58 -7.00 31.18
C ARG A 33 12.26 -8.33 30.49
N GLY A 34 11.58 -8.31 29.34
CA GLY A 34 11.19 -9.51 28.61
C GLY A 34 9.98 -10.23 29.21
N GLU A 35 9.12 -9.54 29.97
CA GLU A 35 7.90 -10.12 30.50
C GLU A 35 6.95 -10.48 29.35
N PHE A 36 6.63 -11.77 29.20
CA PHE A 36 5.69 -12.24 28.18
C PHE A 36 4.24 -11.90 28.54
N LEU A 37 3.89 -12.07 29.81
CA LEU A 37 2.57 -11.69 30.35
C LEU A 37 2.71 -10.39 31.14
N PRO A 38 1.85 -9.41 30.91
CA PRO A 38 1.90 -8.15 31.65
C PRO A 38 1.60 -8.41 33.14
N SER A 39 2.46 -7.86 34.00
CA SER A 39 2.22 -7.83 35.45
C SER A 39 1.06 -6.90 35.83
N SER A 40 0.80 -5.91 34.99
CA SER A 40 -0.37 -4.99 35.08
C SER A 40 -0.83 -4.59 33.69
N PHE A 41 -2.11 -4.69 33.40
CA PHE A 41 -2.69 -4.23 32.14
C PHE A 41 -2.90 -2.71 32.18
N SER A 42 -2.33 -1.99 31.22
CA SER A 42 -2.47 -0.55 31.09
C SER A 42 -2.72 -0.14 29.63
N MET A 43 -3.68 0.75 29.41
CA MET A 43 -3.92 1.40 28.11
C MET A 43 -3.12 2.69 27.93
N GLU A 44 -2.22 2.99 28.84
CA GLU A 44 -1.45 4.24 28.86
C GLU A 44 -0.61 4.43 27.59
N ASN A 45 -0.06 3.35 27.04
CA ASN A 45 0.69 3.38 25.79
C ASN A 45 -0.17 3.92 24.64
N TYR A 46 -1.43 3.47 24.53
CA TYR A 46 -2.37 3.94 23.50
C TYR A 46 -2.76 5.41 23.64
N SER A 47 -2.69 5.98 24.82
CA SER A 47 -2.91 7.43 24.99
C SER A 47 -1.66 8.24 24.65
N LYS A 48 -0.47 7.72 24.93
CA LYS A 48 0.81 8.42 24.74
C LYS A 48 1.27 8.50 23.28
N ILE A 49 1.01 7.46 22.48
CA ILE A 49 1.50 7.37 21.08
C ILE A 49 1.08 8.54 20.18
N TRP A 50 -0.03 9.20 20.50
CA TRP A 50 -0.52 10.34 19.72
C TRP A 50 0.40 11.56 19.80
N THR A 51 1.08 11.74 20.93
CA THR A 51 2.00 12.84 21.18
C THR A 51 3.45 12.42 21.05
N SER A 52 3.84 11.28 21.64
CA SER A 52 5.23 10.81 21.66
C SER A 52 5.74 10.39 20.27
N VAL A 53 4.89 9.72 19.48
CA VAL A 53 5.21 9.24 18.12
C VAL A 53 4.77 10.25 17.05
N GLY A 54 3.87 11.19 17.39
CA GLY A 54 3.23 12.06 16.39
C GLY A 54 2.30 11.30 15.45
N LEU A 55 1.69 10.20 15.94
CA LEU A 55 1.02 9.21 15.13
C LEU A 55 -0.22 9.76 14.41
N ALA A 56 -0.92 10.75 14.97
CA ALA A 56 -2.09 11.35 14.35
C ALA A 56 -1.76 11.99 12.98
N THR A 57 -0.70 12.80 12.94
CA THR A 57 -0.21 13.41 11.69
C THR A 57 0.27 12.35 10.71
N GLY A 58 1.07 11.39 11.18
CA GLY A 58 1.57 10.29 10.36
C GLY A 58 0.47 9.46 9.71
N LEU A 59 -0.55 9.06 10.47
CA LEU A 59 -1.70 8.29 9.97
C LEU A 59 -2.52 9.08 8.94
N THR A 60 -2.80 10.35 9.24
CA THR A 60 -3.54 11.22 8.30
C THR A 60 -2.80 11.34 6.98
N ASN A 61 -1.49 11.62 7.03
CA ASN A 61 -0.66 11.71 5.84
C ASN A 61 -0.60 10.37 5.08
N SER A 62 -0.43 9.24 5.79
CA SER A 62 -0.42 7.92 5.16
C SER A 62 -1.73 7.60 4.46
N VAL A 63 -2.88 7.85 5.10
CA VAL A 63 -4.20 7.62 4.48
C VAL A 63 -4.38 8.50 3.25
N LEU A 64 -4.03 9.78 3.33
CA LEU A 64 -4.14 10.70 2.20
C LEU A 64 -3.24 10.28 1.04
N VAL A 65 -1.97 10.04 1.28
CA VAL A 65 -1.01 9.73 0.21
C VAL A 65 -1.26 8.33 -0.36
N ALA A 66 -1.36 7.29 0.48
CA ALA A 66 -1.61 5.93 0.00
C ALA A 66 -3.01 5.79 -0.61
N GLY A 67 -4.03 6.43 -0.02
CA GLY A 67 -5.39 6.41 -0.52
C GLY A 67 -5.53 7.11 -1.87
N THR A 68 -4.96 8.30 -2.03
CA THR A 68 -4.96 9.01 -3.33
C THR A 68 -4.17 8.24 -4.38
N THR A 69 -3.02 7.65 -4.02
CA THR A 69 -2.23 6.80 -4.91
C THR A 69 -3.06 5.60 -5.38
N ALA A 70 -3.76 4.92 -4.48
CA ALA A 70 -4.59 3.77 -4.80
C ALA A 70 -5.72 4.13 -5.79
N ILE A 71 -6.45 5.21 -5.52
CA ILE A 71 -7.58 5.65 -6.35
C ILE A 71 -7.09 6.07 -7.75
N VAL A 72 -6.06 6.92 -7.81
CA VAL A 72 -5.55 7.44 -9.08
C VAL A 72 -4.86 6.35 -9.89
N SER A 73 -4.05 5.50 -9.25
CA SER A 73 -3.41 4.36 -9.92
C SER A 73 -4.43 3.39 -10.48
N ALA A 74 -5.48 3.05 -9.73
CA ALA A 74 -6.55 2.17 -10.20
C ALA A 74 -7.30 2.77 -11.39
N ALA A 75 -7.69 4.04 -11.33
CA ALA A 75 -8.38 4.73 -12.43
C ALA A 75 -7.52 4.79 -13.70
N MET A 76 -6.25 5.20 -13.57
CA MET A 76 -5.33 5.28 -14.70
C MET A 76 -5.02 3.91 -15.29
N SER A 77 -4.86 2.88 -14.44
CA SER A 77 -4.56 1.51 -14.87
C SER A 77 -5.70 0.90 -15.67
N VAL A 78 -6.97 1.14 -15.30
CA VAL A 78 -8.13 0.69 -16.07
C VAL A 78 -8.14 1.30 -17.47
N ALA A 79 -7.98 2.63 -17.56
CA ALA A 79 -7.98 3.33 -18.85
C ALA A 79 -6.81 2.85 -19.73
N THR A 80 -5.62 2.76 -19.17
CA THR A 80 -4.42 2.27 -19.87
C THR A 80 -4.58 0.82 -20.31
N ALA A 81 -5.04 -0.05 -19.42
CA ALA A 81 -5.25 -1.47 -19.72
C ALA A 81 -6.32 -1.66 -20.80
N TYR A 82 -7.41 -0.89 -20.75
CA TYR A 82 -8.45 -0.94 -21.78
C TYR A 82 -7.87 -0.62 -23.16
N VAL A 83 -7.09 0.44 -23.31
CA VAL A 83 -6.41 0.77 -24.55
C VAL A 83 -5.44 -0.34 -24.97
N LEU A 84 -4.63 -0.82 -24.04
CA LEU A 84 -3.64 -1.88 -24.33
C LEU A 84 -4.28 -3.23 -24.67
N VAL A 85 -5.47 -3.54 -24.23
CA VAL A 85 -6.13 -4.83 -24.49
C VAL A 85 -7.02 -4.78 -25.72
N ARG A 86 -7.74 -3.68 -25.94
CA ARG A 86 -8.79 -3.59 -26.98
C ARG A 86 -8.33 -2.96 -28.28
N TYR A 87 -7.33 -2.07 -28.22
CA TYR A 87 -6.84 -1.40 -29.44
C TYR A 87 -5.54 -2.03 -29.93
N GLN A 88 -5.41 -2.11 -31.25
CA GLN A 88 -4.19 -2.54 -31.91
C GLN A 88 -3.45 -1.33 -32.47
N PHE A 89 -2.23 -1.07 -31.97
CA PHE A 89 -1.39 0.00 -32.41
C PHE A 89 0.10 -0.38 -32.31
N ARG A 90 0.94 0.32 -33.08
CA ARG A 90 2.38 0.12 -33.07
C ARG A 90 2.94 0.53 -31.69
N GLY A 91 3.78 -0.33 -31.09
CA GLY A 91 4.37 -0.06 -29.77
C GLY A 91 3.60 -0.61 -28.57
N ARG A 92 2.38 -1.17 -28.75
CA ARG A 92 1.58 -1.76 -27.67
C ARG A 92 2.37 -2.75 -26.79
N LEU A 93 3.07 -3.71 -27.42
CA LEU A 93 3.87 -4.70 -26.69
C LEU A 93 5.10 -4.08 -26.04
N SER A 94 5.69 -3.06 -26.67
CA SER A 94 6.84 -2.36 -26.09
C SER A 94 6.46 -1.59 -24.84
N ILE A 95 5.29 -0.94 -24.83
CA ILE A 95 4.76 -0.27 -23.64
C ILE A 95 4.56 -1.29 -22.50
N LEU A 96 3.88 -2.41 -22.79
CA LEU A 96 3.63 -3.43 -21.78
C LEU A 96 4.93 -4.03 -21.24
N ARG A 97 5.90 -4.34 -22.12
CA ARG A 97 7.22 -4.84 -21.72
C ARG A 97 8.00 -3.80 -20.93
N GLY A 98 7.93 -2.52 -21.32
CA GLY A 98 8.57 -1.41 -20.60
C GLY A 98 8.02 -1.24 -19.20
N LEU A 99 6.69 -1.32 -19.01
CA LEU A 99 6.07 -1.29 -17.68
C LEU A 99 6.54 -2.45 -16.80
N LEU A 100 6.65 -3.66 -17.35
CA LEU A 100 7.16 -4.82 -16.61
C LEU A 100 8.67 -4.70 -16.32
N ALA A 101 9.46 -4.15 -17.25
CA ALA A 101 10.89 -3.93 -17.04
C ALA A 101 11.17 -2.92 -15.91
N LEU A 102 10.35 -1.88 -15.78
CA LEU A 102 10.44 -0.94 -14.66
C LEU A 102 10.25 -1.61 -13.29
N GLN A 103 9.42 -2.65 -13.22
CA GLN A 103 9.22 -3.44 -11.99
C GLN A 103 10.44 -4.27 -11.60
N SER A 104 11.33 -4.56 -12.54
CA SER A 104 12.56 -5.33 -12.26
C SER A 104 13.65 -4.49 -11.58
N VAL A 105 13.51 -3.18 -11.57
CA VAL A 105 14.47 -2.28 -10.92
C VAL A 105 14.14 -2.22 -9.42
N PRO A 106 15.08 -2.59 -8.53
CA PRO A 106 14.87 -2.46 -7.09
C PRO A 106 14.55 -1.02 -6.69
N GLY A 107 13.41 -0.80 -6.03
CA GLY A 107 12.99 0.54 -5.60
C GLY A 107 14.04 1.25 -4.74
N THR A 108 14.77 0.51 -3.92
CA THR A 108 15.85 1.04 -3.08
C THR A 108 16.93 1.77 -3.88
N LEU A 109 17.27 1.28 -5.08
CA LEU A 109 18.26 1.92 -5.95
C LEU A 109 17.73 3.20 -6.59
N MET A 110 16.41 3.39 -6.63
CA MET A 110 15.76 4.56 -7.21
C MET A 110 15.60 5.73 -6.23
N VAL A 111 15.82 5.52 -4.92
CA VAL A 111 15.63 6.57 -3.90
C VAL A 111 16.48 7.79 -4.22
N LEU A 112 17.79 7.62 -4.43
CA LEU A 112 18.69 8.73 -4.72
C LEU A 112 18.42 9.40 -6.07
N PRO A 113 18.25 8.68 -7.20
CA PRO A 113 17.88 9.28 -8.48
C PRO A 113 16.59 10.09 -8.43
N VAL A 114 15.55 9.58 -7.77
CA VAL A 114 14.26 10.28 -7.64
C VAL A 114 14.41 11.52 -6.77
N PHE A 115 15.16 11.43 -5.66
CA PHE A 115 15.45 12.58 -4.82
C PHE A 115 16.19 13.70 -5.59
N VAL A 116 17.25 13.34 -6.35
CA VAL A 116 18.00 14.31 -7.17
C VAL A 116 17.10 14.93 -8.25
N LEU A 117 16.26 14.13 -8.92
CA LEU A 117 15.32 14.64 -9.91
C LEU A 117 14.38 15.70 -9.31
N PHE A 118 13.80 15.43 -8.15
CA PHE A 118 12.87 16.36 -7.51
C PHE A 118 13.55 17.57 -6.89
N SER A 119 14.78 17.40 -6.37
CA SER A 119 15.60 18.51 -5.92
C SER A 119 15.96 19.44 -7.08
N SER A 120 16.28 18.86 -8.24
CA SER A 120 16.56 19.64 -9.47
C SER A 120 15.32 20.36 -9.97
N ALA A 121 14.15 19.71 -9.93
CA ALA A 121 12.89 20.36 -10.29
C ALA A 121 12.59 21.56 -9.39
N ALA A 122 12.88 21.48 -8.10
CA ALA A 122 12.75 22.61 -7.19
C ALA A 122 13.69 23.76 -7.57
N SER A 123 14.94 23.45 -7.91
CA SER A 123 15.95 24.45 -8.24
C SER A 123 15.73 25.15 -9.59
N TYR A 124 15.31 24.39 -10.62
CA TYR A 124 15.18 24.94 -11.98
C TYR A 124 13.76 25.42 -12.32
N LEU A 125 12.73 24.81 -11.74
CA LEU A 125 11.33 25.12 -12.06
C LEU A 125 10.61 25.86 -10.92
N GLY A 126 11.25 26.01 -9.74
CA GLY A 126 10.63 26.62 -8.57
C GLY A 126 9.49 25.74 -7.97
N ILE A 127 9.40 24.46 -8.35
CA ILE A 127 8.35 23.55 -7.92
C ILE A 127 8.84 22.75 -6.72
N GLN A 128 8.35 23.06 -5.53
CA GLN A 128 8.73 22.31 -4.33
C GLN A 128 8.01 20.97 -4.29
N VAL A 129 8.76 19.89 -4.43
CA VAL A 129 8.29 18.50 -4.42
C VAL A 129 8.67 17.82 -3.11
N ILE A 130 9.93 17.95 -2.71
CA ILE A 130 10.46 17.37 -1.48
C ILE A 130 9.86 18.08 -0.26
N GLY A 131 9.47 17.32 0.74
CA GLY A 131 8.80 17.80 1.94
C GLY A 131 7.28 17.95 1.81
N THR A 132 6.70 17.49 0.70
CA THR A 132 5.27 17.63 0.43
C THR A 132 4.58 16.27 0.24
N GLN A 133 3.31 16.19 0.58
CA GLN A 133 2.49 14.98 0.37
C GLN A 133 2.29 14.67 -1.12
N TRP A 134 2.14 15.69 -1.97
CA TRP A 134 1.95 15.48 -3.40
C TRP A 134 3.23 14.96 -4.08
N GLY A 135 4.41 15.34 -3.59
CA GLY A 135 5.68 14.79 -4.07
C GLY A 135 5.80 13.30 -3.79
N LEU A 136 5.42 12.89 -2.58
CA LEU A 136 5.37 11.48 -2.20
C LEU A 136 4.29 10.72 -2.99
N PHE A 137 3.12 11.32 -3.21
CA PHE A 137 2.07 10.77 -4.05
C PHE A 137 2.54 10.50 -5.48
N ILE A 138 3.22 11.45 -6.13
CA ILE A 138 3.77 11.25 -7.49
C ILE A 138 4.80 10.12 -7.50
N THR A 139 5.67 10.07 -6.48
CA THR A 139 6.64 8.99 -6.34
C THR A 139 5.94 7.64 -6.29
N TYR A 140 4.98 7.47 -5.40
CA TYR A 140 4.25 6.20 -5.28
C TYR A 140 3.44 5.86 -6.52
N LEU A 141 2.83 6.85 -7.16
CA LEU A 141 2.08 6.64 -8.40
C LEU A 141 3.00 6.10 -9.52
N THR A 142 4.24 6.60 -9.61
CA THR A 142 5.23 6.13 -10.59
C THR A 142 5.54 4.64 -10.42
N PHE A 143 5.65 4.16 -9.20
CA PHE A 143 5.93 2.74 -8.92
C PHE A 143 4.67 1.86 -8.90
N ALA A 144 3.51 2.42 -8.53
CA ALA A 144 2.26 1.67 -8.49
C ALA A 144 1.65 1.42 -9.88
N LEU A 145 1.70 2.42 -10.78
CA LEU A 145 1.06 2.35 -12.10
C LEU A 145 1.46 1.15 -12.94
N PRO A 146 2.75 0.78 -13.08
CA PRO A 146 3.16 -0.36 -13.90
C PRO A 146 2.50 -1.66 -13.43
N PHE A 147 2.53 -1.94 -12.14
CA PHE A 147 1.93 -3.14 -11.56
C PHE A 147 0.40 -3.12 -11.68
N SER A 148 -0.24 -2.01 -11.29
CA SER A 148 -1.69 -1.85 -11.40
C SER A 148 -2.16 -2.03 -12.85
N THR A 149 -1.42 -1.48 -13.82
CA THR A 149 -1.73 -1.65 -15.26
C THR A 149 -1.59 -3.11 -15.68
N TRP A 150 -0.56 -3.81 -15.23
CA TRP A 150 -0.37 -5.23 -15.52
C TRP A 150 -1.51 -6.09 -14.96
N VAL A 151 -1.91 -5.86 -13.70
CA VAL A 151 -3.07 -6.53 -13.08
C VAL A 151 -4.32 -6.29 -13.92
N MET A 152 -4.60 -5.05 -14.29
CA MET A 152 -5.78 -4.71 -15.07
C MET A 152 -5.73 -5.28 -16.50
N VAL A 153 -4.57 -5.31 -17.16
CA VAL A 153 -4.40 -5.95 -18.48
C VAL A 153 -4.71 -7.44 -18.37
N THR A 154 -4.22 -8.11 -17.33
CA THR A 154 -4.48 -9.53 -17.11
C THR A 154 -5.96 -9.79 -16.89
N TYR A 155 -6.62 -8.97 -16.07
CA TYR A 155 -8.05 -9.07 -15.80
C TYR A 155 -8.91 -8.84 -17.05
N LEU A 156 -8.66 -7.75 -17.79
CA LEU A 156 -9.43 -7.40 -18.99
C LEU A 156 -9.27 -8.40 -20.14
N ARG A 157 -8.15 -9.12 -20.21
CA ARG A 157 -7.97 -10.22 -21.18
C ARG A 157 -8.88 -11.39 -20.91
N GLY A 158 -9.31 -11.60 -19.67
CA GLY A 158 -10.26 -12.64 -19.28
C GLY A 158 -11.72 -12.27 -19.54
N LEU A 159 -12.05 -11.00 -19.84
CA LEU A 159 -13.41 -10.57 -20.13
C LEU A 159 -13.79 -10.86 -21.59
N PRO A 160 -14.97 -11.48 -21.84
CA PRO A 160 -15.49 -11.74 -23.18
C PRO A 160 -15.65 -10.43 -23.99
N LYS A 161 -15.19 -10.45 -25.24
CA LYS A 161 -15.31 -9.27 -26.14
C LYS A 161 -16.73 -9.08 -26.63
N GLU A 162 -17.50 -10.16 -26.67
CA GLU A 162 -18.88 -10.22 -27.14
C GLU A 162 -19.79 -9.24 -26.39
N LEU A 163 -19.49 -8.98 -25.10
CA LEU A 163 -20.22 -8.00 -24.28
C LEU A 163 -20.04 -6.55 -24.79
N GLU A 164 -18.84 -6.23 -25.26
CA GLU A 164 -18.53 -4.92 -25.81
C GLU A 164 -19.12 -4.77 -27.23
N GLU A 165 -19.09 -5.84 -28.03
CA GLU A 165 -19.64 -5.87 -29.38
C GLU A 165 -21.16 -5.71 -29.33
N ALA A 166 -21.85 -6.40 -28.42
CA ALA A 166 -23.28 -6.24 -28.19
C ALA A 166 -23.65 -4.80 -27.80
N ALA A 167 -22.91 -4.22 -26.86
CA ALA A 167 -23.14 -2.83 -26.45
C ALA A 167 -22.93 -1.82 -27.60
N ARG A 168 -21.98 -2.07 -28.51
CA ARG A 168 -21.79 -1.23 -29.71
C ARG A 168 -22.91 -1.37 -30.72
N ILE A 169 -23.45 -2.57 -30.87
CA ILE A 169 -24.64 -2.80 -31.72
C ILE A 169 -25.84 -2.02 -31.15
N ASP A 170 -25.95 -1.93 -29.82
CA ASP A 170 -26.97 -1.13 -29.12
C ASP A 170 -26.68 0.38 -29.14
N GLY A 171 -25.65 0.83 -29.89
CA GLY A 171 -25.33 2.25 -30.09
C GLY A 171 -24.44 2.87 -29.00
N ALA A 172 -23.83 2.08 -28.10
CA ALA A 172 -22.93 2.61 -27.10
C ALA A 172 -21.63 3.16 -27.70
N SER A 173 -21.23 4.37 -27.31
CA SER A 173 -19.93 4.93 -27.65
C SER A 173 -18.80 4.18 -26.91
N ASN A 174 -17.54 4.34 -27.37
CA ASN A 174 -16.38 3.73 -26.70
C ASN A 174 -16.28 4.09 -25.21
N VAL A 175 -16.61 5.33 -24.84
CA VAL A 175 -16.67 5.77 -23.45
C VAL A 175 -17.85 5.11 -22.73
N GLY A 176 -19.00 4.95 -23.40
CA GLY A 176 -20.15 4.25 -22.87
C GLY A 176 -19.86 2.78 -22.59
N VAL A 177 -19.16 2.10 -23.51
CA VAL A 177 -18.69 0.72 -23.30
C VAL A 177 -17.76 0.64 -22.08
N LEU A 178 -16.77 1.54 -22.01
CA LEU A 178 -15.84 1.57 -20.88
C LEU A 178 -16.56 1.78 -19.54
N THR A 179 -17.44 2.78 -19.46
CA THR A 179 -18.04 3.19 -18.17
C THR A 179 -19.20 2.32 -17.74
N ARG A 180 -20.02 1.81 -18.68
CA ARG A 180 -21.25 1.05 -18.37
C ARG A 180 -21.06 -0.46 -18.39
N ILE A 181 -20.05 -0.96 -19.12
CA ILE A 181 -19.82 -2.39 -19.27
C ILE A 181 -18.50 -2.78 -18.59
N ILE A 182 -17.38 -2.22 -19.05
CA ILE A 182 -16.05 -2.65 -18.60
C ILE A 182 -15.77 -2.29 -17.14
N LEU A 183 -16.04 -1.07 -16.72
CA LEU A 183 -15.79 -0.66 -15.34
C LEU A 183 -16.54 -1.51 -14.32
N PRO A 184 -17.87 -1.73 -14.44
CA PRO A 184 -18.58 -2.60 -13.49
C PRO A 184 -18.09 -4.04 -13.49
N LEU A 185 -17.83 -4.62 -14.67
CA LEU A 185 -17.32 -5.99 -14.79
C LEU A 185 -15.89 -6.15 -14.28
N SER A 186 -15.09 -5.07 -14.35
CA SER A 186 -13.69 -5.05 -13.90
C SER A 186 -13.54 -4.71 -12.41
N TRP A 187 -14.63 -4.46 -11.69
CA TRP A 187 -14.57 -4.05 -10.30
C TRP A 187 -13.66 -4.90 -9.42
N PRO A 188 -13.66 -6.26 -9.51
CA PRO A 188 -12.73 -7.07 -8.73
C PRO A 188 -11.26 -6.78 -9.05
N GLY A 189 -10.91 -6.63 -10.32
CA GLY A 189 -9.55 -6.29 -10.74
C GLY A 189 -9.14 -4.88 -10.31
N ILE A 190 -10.08 -3.92 -10.35
CA ILE A 190 -9.87 -2.55 -9.88
C ILE A 190 -9.55 -2.54 -8.39
N VAL A 191 -10.34 -3.26 -7.60
CA VAL A 191 -10.12 -3.38 -6.14
C VAL A 191 -8.76 -3.99 -5.84
N VAL A 192 -8.38 -5.06 -6.52
CA VAL A 192 -7.06 -5.70 -6.33
C VAL A 192 -5.94 -4.73 -6.65
N SER A 193 -6.01 -4.03 -7.80
CA SER A 193 -4.98 -3.06 -8.18
C SER A 193 -4.88 -1.87 -7.21
N ALA A 194 -6.02 -1.38 -6.70
CA ALA A 194 -6.08 -0.32 -5.71
C ALA A 194 -5.45 -0.75 -4.36
N ILE A 195 -5.75 -1.96 -3.90
CA ILE A 195 -5.17 -2.50 -2.66
C ILE A 195 -3.64 -2.59 -2.76
N PHE A 196 -3.11 -3.11 -3.86
CA PHE A 196 -1.67 -3.19 -4.05
C PHE A 196 -1.00 -1.82 -4.09
N ALA A 197 -1.61 -0.84 -4.76
CA ALA A 197 -1.12 0.53 -4.79
C ALA A 197 -1.19 1.19 -3.41
N PHE A 198 -2.25 0.93 -2.64
CA PHE A 198 -2.37 1.38 -1.25
C PHE A 198 -1.26 0.79 -0.37
N LEU A 199 -1.08 -0.53 -0.41
CA LEU A 199 -0.07 -1.23 0.40
C LEU A 199 1.35 -0.79 0.05
N LEU A 200 1.64 -0.47 -1.21
CA LEU A 200 2.92 0.08 -1.63
C LEU A 200 3.22 1.38 -0.90
N GLY A 201 2.29 2.33 -0.91
CA GLY A 201 2.47 3.63 -0.23
C GLY A 201 2.37 3.53 1.29
N TRP A 202 1.53 2.63 1.82
CA TRP A 202 1.35 2.43 3.24
C TRP A 202 2.59 1.87 3.94
N ASN A 203 3.24 0.89 3.31
CA ASN A 203 4.39 0.19 3.89
C ASN A 203 5.73 0.84 3.58
N ASP A 204 5.75 1.86 2.69
CA ASP A 204 7.02 2.49 2.33
C ASP A 204 7.56 3.36 3.46
N VAL A 205 8.83 3.14 3.74
CA VAL A 205 9.64 3.93 4.68
C VAL A 205 10.77 4.64 3.94
N LEU A 206 11.31 4.02 2.88
CA LEU A 206 12.54 4.46 2.23
C LEU A 206 12.37 5.80 1.50
N PHE A 207 11.41 5.87 0.58
CA PHE A 207 11.13 7.13 -0.11
C PHE A 207 10.55 8.16 0.85
N ALA A 208 9.65 7.74 1.74
CA ALA A 208 9.01 8.63 2.69
C ALA A 208 10.03 9.27 3.64
N SER A 209 11.03 8.53 4.15
CA SER A 209 12.05 9.08 5.07
C SER A 209 12.92 10.16 4.43
N VAL A 210 13.18 10.02 3.11
CA VAL A 210 14.04 10.97 2.37
C VAL A 210 13.24 12.14 1.81
N MET A 211 11.96 11.92 1.48
CA MET A 211 11.14 12.89 0.74
C MET A 211 10.15 13.66 1.60
N THR A 212 9.98 13.33 2.88
CA THR A 212 9.07 14.05 3.77
C THR A 212 9.79 14.90 4.80
N ARG A 213 9.05 15.78 5.45
CA ARG A 213 9.44 16.56 6.63
C ARG A 213 8.51 16.18 7.79
N PRO A 214 8.77 16.63 9.03
CA PRO A 214 7.92 16.29 10.17
C PRO A 214 6.42 16.51 9.94
N GLU A 215 6.04 17.56 9.20
CA GLU A 215 4.64 17.89 8.92
C GLU A 215 4.00 17.00 7.85
N SER A 216 4.79 16.41 6.96
CA SER A 216 4.36 15.57 5.85
C SER A 216 4.72 14.08 6.01
N GLN A 217 5.38 13.69 7.10
CA GLN A 217 5.82 12.32 7.33
C GLN A 217 4.65 11.34 7.42
N THR A 218 4.90 10.12 6.94
CA THR A 218 3.96 9.00 7.04
C THR A 218 4.02 8.34 8.42
N ALA A 219 3.00 7.53 8.76
CA ALA A 219 2.99 6.77 10.01
C ALA A 219 4.19 5.81 10.12
N ALA A 220 4.59 5.20 9.00
CA ALA A 220 5.74 4.30 8.96
C ALA A 220 7.05 5.03 9.29
N VAL A 221 7.24 6.25 8.76
CA VAL A 221 8.41 7.10 9.08
C VAL A 221 8.34 7.60 10.51
N ALA A 222 7.18 8.04 11.00
CA ALA A 222 7.01 8.46 12.38
C ALA A 222 7.41 7.34 13.37
N LEU A 223 6.96 6.11 13.09
CA LEU A 223 7.30 4.94 13.90
C LEU A 223 8.80 4.59 13.81
N GLN A 224 9.41 4.70 12.63
CA GLN A 224 10.85 4.49 12.44
C GLN A 224 11.67 5.49 13.24
N ILE A 225 11.35 6.78 13.15
CA ILE A 225 12.05 7.85 13.88
C ILE A 225 11.91 7.65 15.38
N PHE A 226 10.69 7.30 15.85
CA PHE A 226 10.46 7.01 17.25
C PHE A 226 11.29 5.82 17.71
N GLY A 227 11.35 4.71 16.94
CA GLY A 227 12.17 3.55 17.24
C GLY A 227 13.67 3.90 17.33
N ALA A 228 14.19 4.63 16.35
CA ALA A 228 15.60 5.06 16.35
C ALA A 228 15.94 5.99 17.52
N SER A 229 15.01 6.83 17.96
CA SER A 229 15.22 7.71 19.11
C SER A 229 15.33 6.98 20.46
N GLN A 230 14.90 5.71 20.52
CA GLN A 230 15.01 4.88 21.72
C GLN A 230 16.40 4.20 21.86
N GLU A 231 17.19 4.19 20.79
CA GLU A 231 18.55 3.65 20.82
C GLU A 231 19.44 4.58 21.66
N GLY A 232 19.77 4.15 22.89
CA GLY A 232 20.55 4.95 23.83
C GLY A 232 19.76 5.61 24.98
N GLY A 233 18.44 5.43 25.02
CA GLY A 233 17.60 5.84 26.14
C GLY A 233 17.78 4.94 27.37
N ALA A 234 17.53 5.48 28.56
CA ALA A 234 17.65 4.71 29.81
C ALA A 234 16.65 3.53 29.89
N ILE A 235 15.45 3.70 29.34
CA ILE A 235 14.40 2.68 29.25
C ILE A 235 13.76 2.79 27.90
N PRO A 236 13.88 1.78 27.03
CA PRO A 236 13.22 1.78 25.71
C PRO A 236 11.69 1.73 25.85
N LEU A 237 10.99 2.57 25.09
CA LEU A 237 9.52 2.67 25.10
C LEU A 237 8.88 1.59 24.19
N TYR A 238 9.24 0.34 24.39
CA TYR A 238 8.78 -0.79 23.57
C TYR A 238 7.27 -0.99 23.63
N GLY A 239 6.63 -0.76 24.78
CA GLY A 239 5.18 -0.83 24.89
C GLY A 239 4.47 0.14 23.96
N GLN A 240 4.97 1.38 23.88
CA GLN A 240 4.44 2.39 22.96
C GLN A 240 4.72 2.03 21.48
N MET A 241 5.89 1.48 21.17
CA MET A 241 6.18 0.99 19.80
C MET A 241 5.21 -0.11 19.38
N MET A 242 4.92 -1.08 20.26
CA MET A 242 3.97 -2.15 19.99
C MET A 242 2.54 -1.61 19.83
N ALA A 243 2.11 -0.68 20.68
CA ALA A 243 0.81 -0.04 20.58
C ALA A 243 0.68 0.76 19.25
N ALA A 244 1.69 1.55 18.89
CA ALA A 244 1.70 2.30 17.63
C ALA A 244 1.70 1.37 16.40
N SER A 245 2.44 0.26 16.45
CA SER A 245 2.46 -0.74 15.38
C SER A 245 1.10 -1.38 15.16
N LEU A 246 0.37 -1.72 16.23
CA LEU A 246 -0.99 -2.26 16.13
C LEU A 246 -1.98 -1.24 15.56
N VAL A 247 -1.88 0.02 15.97
CA VAL A 247 -2.71 1.08 15.42
C VAL A 247 -2.40 1.30 13.94
N CYS A 248 -1.12 1.25 13.53
CA CYS A 248 -0.73 1.32 12.12
C CYS A 248 -1.17 0.09 11.31
N ALA A 249 -1.31 -1.09 11.93
CA ALA A 249 -1.81 -2.28 11.24
C ALA A 249 -3.33 -2.22 11.00
N ALA A 250 -4.08 -1.51 11.84
CA ALA A 250 -5.54 -1.49 11.78
C ALA A 250 -6.13 -1.09 10.42
N PRO A 251 -5.68 -0.02 9.72
CA PRO A 251 -6.22 0.33 8.39
C PRO A 251 -6.03 -0.78 7.35
N VAL A 252 -4.88 -1.47 7.38
CA VAL A 252 -4.60 -2.58 6.46
C VAL A 252 -5.52 -3.77 6.75
N VAL A 253 -5.69 -4.11 8.02
CA VAL A 253 -6.60 -5.19 8.45
C VAL A 253 -8.04 -4.88 8.07
N ILE A 254 -8.50 -3.64 8.31
CA ILE A 254 -9.85 -3.19 7.93
C ILE A 254 -10.03 -3.29 6.42
N LEU A 255 -9.06 -2.79 5.65
CA LEU A 255 -9.10 -2.87 4.19
C LEU A 255 -9.17 -4.33 3.71
N TYR A 256 -8.36 -5.22 4.30
CA TYR A 256 -8.41 -6.64 4.00
C TYR A 256 -9.80 -7.25 4.31
N LEU A 257 -10.34 -7.01 5.49
CA LEU A 257 -11.64 -7.55 5.90
C LEU A 257 -12.79 -7.11 4.99
N ILE A 258 -12.75 -5.87 4.51
CA ILE A 258 -13.77 -5.34 3.59
C ILE A 258 -13.65 -5.99 2.20
N PHE A 259 -12.43 -6.16 1.70
CA PHE A 259 -12.17 -6.51 0.32
C PHE A 259 -11.69 -7.96 0.08
N GLN A 260 -11.55 -8.80 1.14
CA GLN A 260 -11.01 -10.17 1.07
C GLN A 260 -11.67 -11.05 -0.02
N ARG A 261 -12.99 -10.88 -0.24
CA ARG A 261 -13.71 -11.63 -1.28
C ARG A 261 -13.18 -11.40 -2.71
N TYR A 262 -12.65 -10.21 -2.98
CA TYR A 262 -12.07 -9.86 -4.28
C TYR A 262 -10.63 -10.36 -4.43
N LEU A 263 -9.88 -10.43 -3.33
CA LEU A 263 -8.51 -10.95 -3.30
C LEU A 263 -8.48 -12.46 -3.57
N VAL A 264 -9.36 -13.22 -2.93
CA VAL A 264 -9.43 -14.68 -3.11
C VAL A 264 -9.90 -15.04 -4.53
N GLY A 265 -10.91 -14.36 -5.07
CA GLY A 265 -11.42 -14.60 -6.42
C GLY A 265 -10.41 -14.25 -7.53
N GLY A 266 -9.57 -13.24 -7.34
CA GLY A 266 -8.55 -12.84 -8.31
C GLY A 266 -7.36 -13.81 -8.41
N LEU A 267 -6.99 -14.44 -7.30
CA LEU A 267 -5.90 -15.43 -7.27
C LEU A 267 -6.28 -16.78 -7.89
N THR A 268 -7.56 -17.16 -7.80
CA THR A 268 -8.05 -18.45 -8.34
C THR A 268 -8.40 -18.39 -9.83
N ALA A 269 -8.74 -17.22 -10.37
CA ALA A 269 -9.05 -17.06 -11.79
C ALA A 269 -7.84 -17.35 -12.73
N GLY A 270 -6.62 -17.33 -12.23
CA GLY A 270 -5.41 -17.71 -12.99
C GLY A 270 -4.93 -19.15 -12.78
N GLY A 271 -5.51 -19.89 -11.86
CA GLY A 271 -5.02 -21.21 -11.41
C GLY A 271 -5.81 -22.43 -11.92
N VAL A 272 -6.95 -22.23 -12.57
CA VAL A 272 -7.74 -23.34 -13.14
C VAL A 272 -7.69 -23.23 -14.66
N LYS A 273 -6.82 -24.04 -15.26
CA LYS A 273 -6.88 -24.50 -16.64
C LYS A 273 -7.19 -25.97 -16.62
#